data_f93cf51c1e5f67eec29297ad93d66d68
#
_entry.id   f93cf51c1e5f67eec29297ad93d66d68
#
_cell.length_a   1.000
_cell.length_b   1.000
_cell.length_c   1.000
_cell.angle_alpha   90.00
_cell.angle_beta   90.00
_cell.angle_gamma   90.00
#
_symmetry.space_group_name_H-M   'P 1'
#
loop_
_entity.id
_entity.type
_entity.pdbx_description
1 polymer ?
#
loop_
_entity_poly.entity_id
_entity_poly.type
_entity_poly.pdbx_seq_one_letter_code
_entity_poly.pdbx_strand_id
1 'polypeptide(L)'
;MSENEEYKDIVIVGAGLSGIGAACHLKRECPNKNFIILEARASIGGTWDLFKYPGIRSDSDMFTLGYKFKPWRSGKAIADGPSILNYIKETAEENKIIESMPRISLKIGALADFCRSRTFKKGSLWT
;
A
#
# COMPACT_ATOMS: atom_id res chain seq x y z
N MET A 1 -8.62 -30.59 1.34
CA MET A 1 -9.08 -29.29 0.84
C MET A 1 -8.74 -28.23 1.88
N SER A 2 -7.84 -27.34 1.58
CA SER A 2 -7.53 -26.28 2.55
C SER A 2 -8.54 -25.15 2.35
N GLU A 3 -9.50 -25.09 3.24
CA GLU A 3 -10.57 -24.10 3.24
C GLU A 3 -10.08 -22.65 3.31
N ASN A 4 -8.77 -22.44 3.53
CA ASN A 4 -8.16 -21.14 3.78
C ASN A 4 -7.16 -20.71 2.69
N GLU A 5 -7.11 -21.41 1.56
CA GLU A 5 -6.26 -21.00 0.44
C GLU A 5 -7.03 -20.12 -0.51
N GLU A 6 -6.47 -18.94 -0.78
CA GLU A 6 -7.02 -17.98 -1.73
C GLU A 6 -5.96 -17.66 -2.77
N TYR A 7 -6.28 -17.87 -4.04
CA TYR A 7 -5.39 -17.53 -5.13
C TYR A 7 -5.37 -16.02 -5.37
N LYS A 8 -4.18 -15.46 -5.49
CA LYS A 8 -3.98 -14.07 -5.88
C LYS A 8 -3.10 -13.99 -7.13
N ASP A 9 -3.50 -13.18 -8.07
CA ASP A 9 -2.71 -12.93 -9.27
C ASP A 9 -1.45 -12.14 -8.94
N ILE A 10 -1.58 -11.17 -8.02
CA ILE A 10 -0.52 -10.22 -7.70
C ILE A 10 -0.43 -10.00 -6.19
N VAL A 11 0.78 -9.97 -5.67
CA VAL A 11 1.06 -9.51 -4.31
C VAL A 11 1.90 -8.24 -4.37
N ILE A 12 1.42 -7.21 -3.68
CA ILE A 12 2.17 -5.97 -3.48
C ILE A 12 2.76 -6.03 -2.07
N VAL A 13 4.06 -5.88 -1.96
CA VAL A 13 4.76 -5.87 -0.68
C VAL A 13 5.04 -4.43 -0.29
N GLY A 14 4.42 -4.00 0.80
CA GLY A 14 4.50 -2.64 1.31
C GLY A 14 3.30 -1.76 0.92
N ALA A 15 2.87 -0.95 1.87
CA ALA A 15 1.73 -0.04 1.73
C ALA A 15 2.16 1.44 1.89
N GLY A 16 3.31 1.78 1.35
CA GLY A 16 3.77 3.15 1.23
C GLY A 16 3.21 3.83 -0.03
N LEU A 17 3.77 4.95 -0.38
CA LEU A 17 3.37 5.72 -1.56
C LEU A 17 3.33 4.86 -2.83
N SER A 18 4.37 4.08 -3.07
CA SER A 18 4.48 3.22 -4.26
C SER A 18 3.50 2.06 -4.26
N GLY A 19 3.35 1.36 -3.13
CA GLY A 19 2.44 0.22 -3.00
C GLY A 19 0.98 0.63 -3.16
N ILE A 20 0.56 1.71 -2.55
CA ILE A 20 -0.79 2.27 -2.71
C ILE A 20 -1.01 2.71 -4.16
N GLY A 21 -0.03 3.35 -4.78
CA GLY A 21 -0.10 3.74 -6.18
C GLY A 21 -0.25 2.55 -7.12
N ALA A 22 0.54 1.50 -6.91
CA ALA A 22 0.44 0.26 -7.70
C ALA A 22 -0.95 -0.38 -7.59
N ALA A 23 -1.52 -0.43 -6.39
CA ALA A 23 -2.86 -0.96 -6.16
C ALA A 23 -3.93 -0.15 -6.89
N CYS A 24 -3.84 1.18 -6.86
CA CYS A 24 -4.76 2.05 -7.59
C CYS A 24 -4.69 1.83 -9.09
N HIS A 25 -3.49 1.69 -9.65
CA HIS A 25 -3.29 1.38 -11.08
C HIS A 25 -3.86 0.01 -11.44
N LEU A 26 -3.63 -1.00 -10.62
CA LEU A 26 -4.19 -2.34 -10.85
C LEU A 26 -5.72 -2.31 -10.89
N LYS A 27 -6.36 -1.61 -9.98
CA LYS A 27 -7.83 -1.48 -9.98
C LYS A 27 -8.36 -0.80 -11.24
N ARG A 28 -7.63 0.15 -11.77
CA ARG A 28 -8.06 0.94 -12.94
C ARG A 28 -7.78 0.24 -14.27
N GLU A 29 -6.60 -0.35 -14.39
CA GLU A 29 -6.11 -0.88 -15.66
C GLU A 29 -6.28 -2.39 -15.79
N CYS A 30 -6.34 -3.10 -14.67
CA CYS A 30 -6.46 -4.55 -14.62
C CYS A 30 -7.61 -4.99 -13.70
N PRO A 31 -8.86 -4.58 -13.95
CA PRO A 31 -9.98 -4.84 -13.04
C PRO A 31 -10.33 -6.32 -12.90
N ASN A 32 -9.88 -7.16 -13.83
CA ASN A 32 -10.07 -8.61 -13.81
C ASN A 32 -8.98 -9.37 -13.03
N LYS A 33 -7.97 -8.67 -12.52
CA LYS A 33 -6.92 -9.26 -11.69
C LYS A 33 -7.19 -9.00 -10.22
N ASN A 34 -7.02 -10.04 -9.40
CA ASN A 34 -7.09 -9.87 -7.97
C ASN A 34 -5.69 -9.66 -7.39
N PHE A 35 -5.61 -8.86 -6.37
CA PHE A 35 -4.36 -8.57 -5.69
C PHE A 35 -4.53 -8.47 -4.19
N ILE A 36 -3.44 -8.56 -3.49
CA ILE A 36 -3.36 -8.33 -2.06
C ILE A 36 -2.15 -7.44 -1.75
N ILE A 37 -2.29 -6.58 -0.74
CA ILE A 37 -1.18 -5.78 -0.24
C ILE A 37 -0.76 -6.33 1.12
N LEU A 38 0.51 -6.62 1.28
CA LEU A 38 1.09 -7.09 2.53
C LEU A 38 1.95 -5.99 3.14
N GLU A 39 1.58 -5.55 4.33
CA GLU A 39 2.31 -4.54 5.07
C GLU A 39 2.79 -5.12 6.41
N ALA A 40 4.07 -4.98 6.70
CA ALA A 40 4.67 -5.47 7.94
C ALA A 40 4.27 -4.65 9.17
N ARG A 41 3.86 -3.41 8.95
CA ARG A 41 3.45 -2.49 10.02
C ARG A 41 1.92 -2.44 10.12
N ALA A 42 1.42 -1.95 11.24
CA ALA A 42 -0.02 -1.84 11.48
C ALA A 42 -0.72 -0.72 10.69
N SER A 43 0.04 0.16 10.04
CA SER A 43 -0.47 1.33 9.34
C SER A 43 0.10 1.47 7.95
N ILE A 44 -0.65 2.08 7.05
CA ILE A 44 -0.19 2.47 5.73
C ILE A 44 0.62 3.76 5.80
N GLY A 45 1.37 4.07 4.75
CA GLY A 45 2.13 5.32 4.64
C GLY A 45 3.63 5.14 4.48
N GLY A 46 4.17 3.97 4.83
CA GLY A 46 5.58 3.64 4.69
C GLY A 46 6.48 4.65 5.41
N THR A 47 7.41 5.25 4.69
CA THR A 47 8.35 6.27 5.20
C THR A 47 7.64 7.40 5.94
N TRP A 48 6.50 7.86 5.43
CA TRP A 48 5.78 9.01 5.96
C TRP A 48 4.99 8.70 7.23
N ASP A 49 4.70 7.44 7.48
CA ASP A 49 4.15 6.98 8.75
C ASP A 49 5.25 6.58 9.75
N LEU A 50 6.36 6.01 9.25
CA LEU A 50 7.44 5.51 10.09
C LEU A 50 8.25 6.64 10.74
N PHE A 51 8.65 7.64 9.97
CA PHE A 51 9.50 8.72 10.45
C PHE A 51 8.69 9.94 10.86
N LYS A 52 8.78 10.29 12.14
CA LYS A 52 8.04 11.40 12.76
C LYS A 52 9.00 12.25 13.60
N TYR A 53 9.81 13.04 12.92
CA TYR A 53 10.70 14.00 13.57
C TYR A 53 10.33 15.43 13.15
N PRO A 54 10.66 16.46 13.98
CA PRO A 54 10.38 17.83 13.63
C PRO A 54 11.04 18.24 12.30
N GLY A 55 10.28 18.83 11.41
CA GLY A 55 10.80 19.31 10.11
C GLY A 55 10.85 18.26 9.02
N ILE A 56 10.33 17.03 9.25
CA ILE A 56 10.23 16.03 8.18
C ILE A 56 9.40 16.56 7.00
N ARG A 57 9.96 16.49 5.80
CA ARG A 57 9.36 16.97 4.56
C ARG A 57 9.89 16.22 3.36
N SER A 58 9.25 16.37 2.21
CA SER A 58 9.74 15.80 0.96
C SER A 58 11.02 16.51 0.49
N ASP A 59 11.90 15.76 -0.14
CA ASP A 59 13.12 16.28 -0.79
C ASP A 59 12.84 16.80 -2.20
N SER A 60 11.76 16.32 -2.82
CA SER A 60 11.33 16.72 -4.15
C SER A 60 9.94 17.34 -4.10
N ASP A 61 9.58 18.04 -5.17
CA ASP A 61 8.26 18.67 -5.24
C ASP A 61 7.14 17.62 -5.35
N MET A 62 6.01 17.93 -4.74
CA MET A 62 4.85 17.04 -4.70
C MET A 62 4.11 16.97 -6.04
N PHE A 63 4.33 17.89 -6.95
CA PHE A 63 3.74 17.81 -8.29
C PHE A 63 4.37 16.68 -9.09
N THR A 64 5.64 16.39 -8.84
CA THR A 64 6.34 15.23 -9.42
C THR A 64 6.11 13.96 -8.61
N LEU A 65 6.16 14.03 -7.28
CA LEU A 65 6.00 12.87 -6.40
C LEU A 65 4.58 12.34 -6.36
N GLY A 66 3.59 13.22 -6.52
CA GLY A 66 2.16 12.86 -6.46
C GLY A 66 1.72 11.97 -7.62
N TYR A 67 0.61 11.28 -7.40
CA TYR A 67 0.02 10.41 -8.42
C TYR A 67 -0.58 11.22 -9.57
N LYS A 68 -0.41 10.75 -10.79
CA LYS A 68 -1.06 11.37 -11.96
C LYS A 68 -2.58 11.36 -11.87
N PHE A 69 -3.15 10.30 -11.33
CA PHE A 69 -4.60 10.15 -11.16
C PHE A 69 -5.16 10.95 -9.99
N LYS A 70 -4.31 11.39 -9.07
CA LYS A 70 -4.68 12.25 -7.94
C LYS A 70 -3.61 13.35 -7.79
N PRO A 71 -3.65 14.41 -8.62
CA PRO A 71 -2.66 15.47 -8.57
C PRO A 71 -2.60 16.14 -7.21
N TRP A 72 -1.41 16.51 -6.79
CA TRP A 72 -1.21 17.30 -5.59
C TRP A 72 -1.80 18.69 -5.78
N ARG A 73 -2.73 19.06 -4.91
CA ARG A 73 -3.47 20.34 -5.02
C ARG A 73 -3.13 21.36 -3.94
N SER A 74 -2.26 21.01 -2.99
CA SER A 74 -1.78 21.98 -2.01
C SER A 74 -0.88 23.01 -2.67
N GLY A 75 -0.93 24.24 -2.17
CA GLY A 75 -0.05 25.32 -2.65
C GLY A 75 1.43 25.15 -2.31
N LYS A 76 1.77 24.16 -1.46
CA LYS A 76 3.16 23.88 -1.08
C LYS A 76 3.75 22.81 -1.97
N ALA A 77 4.73 23.18 -2.78
CA ALA A 77 5.47 22.24 -3.62
C ALA A 77 6.24 21.22 -2.77
N ILE A 78 6.92 21.69 -1.72
CA ILE A 78 7.59 20.84 -0.74
C ILE A 78 6.64 20.65 0.45
N ALA A 79 6.14 19.44 0.62
CA ALA A 79 5.17 19.13 1.66
C ALA A 79 5.81 18.57 2.92
N ASP A 80 5.20 18.87 4.06
CA ASP A 80 5.56 18.24 5.32
C ASP A 80 5.10 16.78 5.39
N GLY A 81 5.72 16.00 6.29
CA GLY A 81 5.43 14.59 6.45
C GLY A 81 3.95 14.28 6.72
N PRO A 82 3.30 14.94 7.68
CA PRO A 82 1.88 14.74 7.95
C PRO A 82 0.96 14.98 6.75
N SER A 83 1.25 15.99 5.94
CA SER A 83 0.47 16.28 4.73
C SER A 83 0.61 15.18 3.68
N ILE A 84 1.81 14.64 3.51
CA ILE A 84 2.07 13.52 2.60
C ILE A 84 1.38 12.25 3.10
N LEU A 85 1.48 11.96 4.38
CA LEU A 85 0.80 10.82 5.00
C LEU A 85 -0.71 10.90 4.79
N ASN A 86 -1.29 12.07 5.03
CA ASN A 86 -2.72 12.29 4.81
C ASN A 86 -3.11 12.07 3.34
N TYR A 87 -2.32 12.57 2.42
CA TYR A 87 -2.51 12.37 0.99
C TYR A 87 -2.52 10.88 0.60
N ILE A 88 -1.60 10.08 1.15
CA ILE A 88 -1.56 8.63 0.93
C ILE A 88 -2.81 7.96 1.49
N LYS A 89 -3.21 8.32 2.70
CA LYS A 89 -4.42 7.77 3.35
C LYS A 89 -5.68 8.09 2.58
N GLU A 90 -5.86 9.34 2.18
CA GLU A 90 -6.99 9.75 1.35
C GLU A 90 -7.04 9.00 0.02
N THR A 91 -5.89 8.83 -0.62
CA THR A 91 -5.80 8.07 -1.87
C THR A 91 -6.25 6.62 -1.69
N ALA A 92 -5.81 5.98 -0.63
CA ALA A 92 -6.19 4.61 -0.31
C ALA A 92 -7.70 4.48 -0.02
N GLU A 93 -8.26 5.43 0.71
CA GLU A 93 -9.70 5.45 1.03
C GLU A 93 -10.57 5.69 -0.21
N GLU A 94 -10.23 6.69 -1.00
CA GLU A 94 -10.97 7.04 -2.23
C GLU A 94 -11.00 5.90 -3.25
N ASN A 95 -9.95 5.12 -3.31
CA ASN A 95 -9.82 3.98 -4.23
C ASN A 95 -10.18 2.64 -3.58
N LYS A 96 -10.65 2.62 -2.34
CA LYS A 96 -11.03 1.42 -1.57
C LYS A 96 -9.91 0.38 -1.48
N ILE A 97 -8.69 0.85 -1.33
CA ILE A 97 -7.50 -0.02 -1.28
C ILE A 97 -7.43 -0.78 0.05
N ILE A 98 -7.90 -0.17 1.14
CA ILE A 98 -7.88 -0.76 2.48
C ILE A 98 -8.58 -2.12 2.51
N GLU A 99 -9.62 -2.32 1.73
CA GLU A 99 -10.35 -3.59 1.61
C GLU A 99 -9.49 -4.73 1.07
N SER A 100 -8.44 -4.40 0.32
CA SER A 100 -7.48 -5.36 -0.26
C SER A 100 -6.30 -5.64 0.67
N MET A 101 -6.32 -5.08 1.87
CA MET A 101 -5.27 -5.26 2.87
C MET A 101 -5.77 -6.13 4.01
N PRO A 102 -5.16 -7.28 4.26
CA PRO A 102 -5.43 -8.01 5.50
C PRO A 102 -4.92 -7.18 6.69
N ARG A 103 -5.67 -7.22 7.79
CA ARG A 103 -5.27 -6.56 9.05
C ARG A 103 -4.17 -7.35 9.77
N ILE A 104 -3.12 -7.72 9.08
CA ILE A 104 -2.17 -8.68 9.58
C ILE A 104 -0.79 -8.33 9.05
N SER A 105 0.23 -8.36 9.90
CA SER A 105 1.59 -8.12 9.47
C SER A 105 2.15 -9.30 8.66
N LEU A 106 2.95 -8.97 7.66
CA LEU A 106 3.60 -9.97 6.82
C LEU A 106 4.60 -10.81 7.61
N LYS A 107 4.48 -12.14 7.52
CA LYS A 107 5.61 -13.02 7.82
C LYS A 107 6.37 -13.37 6.53
N ILE A 108 7.68 -13.41 6.62
CA ILE A 108 8.56 -13.79 5.52
C ILE A 108 8.17 -15.16 4.94
N GLY A 109 7.75 -16.10 5.81
CA GLY A 109 7.27 -17.42 5.38
C GLY A 109 6.04 -17.36 4.48
N ALA A 110 5.07 -16.50 4.80
CA ALA A 110 3.87 -16.35 3.98
C ALA A 110 4.19 -15.82 2.58
N LEU A 111 5.14 -14.91 2.47
CA LEU A 111 5.60 -14.41 1.18
C LEU A 111 6.32 -15.51 0.38
N ALA A 112 7.18 -16.30 1.03
CA ALA A 112 7.88 -17.41 0.40
C ALA A 112 6.91 -18.48 -0.10
N ASP A 113 5.87 -18.80 0.67
CA ASP A 113 4.83 -19.74 0.28
C ASP A 113 4.01 -19.22 -0.90
N PHE A 114 3.68 -17.94 -0.90
CA PHE A 114 3.02 -17.32 -2.03
C PHE A 114 3.88 -17.39 -3.31
N CYS A 115 5.16 -17.07 -3.22
CA CYS A 115 6.08 -17.13 -4.37
C CYS A 115 6.18 -18.54 -4.96
N ARG A 116 6.04 -19.58 -4.13
CA ARG A 116 6.07 -20.98 -4.57
C ARG A 116 4.76 -21.44 -5.19
N SER A 117 3.65 -21.17 -4.55
CA SER A 117 2.35 -21.75 -4.89
C SER A 117 1.37 -20.79 -5.54
N ARG A 118 1.63 -19.49 -5.48
CA ARG A 118 0.69 -18.39 -5.82
C ARG A 118 -0.63 -18.48 -5.04
N THR A 119 -0.67 -19.25 -3.99
CA THR A 119 -1.80 -19.34 -3.08
C THR A 119 -1.51 -18.64 -1.77
N PHE A 120 -2.50 -17.98 -1.27
CA PHE A 120 -2.41 -17.24 -0.04
C PHE A 120 -3.25 -17.95 1.03
N LYS A 121 -2.62 -18.36 2.13
CA LYS A 121 -3.33 -18.98 3.24
C LYS A 121 -3.85 -17.91 4.20
N LYS A 122 -5.16 -17.79 4.31
CA LYS A 122 -5.76 -17.02 5.41
C LYS A 122 -5.26 -17.60 6.73
N GLY A 123 -4.64 -16.80 7.56
CA GLY A 123 -4.09 -17.26 8.83
C GLY A 123 -2.56 -17.40 8.87
N SER A 124 -1.90 -17.37 7.72
CA SER A 124 -0.44 -17.18 7.68
C SER A 124 -0.03 -15.72 7.83
N LEU A 125 -1.01 -14.83 7.88
CA LEU A 125 -0.86 -13.40 8.14
C LEU A 125 -1.04 -13.13 9.64
N TRP A 126 -0.48 -12.06 10.14
CA TRP A 126 -0.30 -11.82 11.57
C TRP A 126 -0.90 -10.54 12.05
N THR A 127 -1.53 -10.67 13.13
CA THR A 127 -1.94 -9.54 13.96
C THR A 127 -0.76 -8.92 14.68
#